data_c20d47c576228d5ccc6d9114d99ecd4a
#
_entry.id   c20d47c576228d5ccc6d9114d99ecd4a
#
_cell.length_a   1.000
_cell.length_b   1.000
_cell.length_c   1.000
_cell.angle_alpha   90.00
_cell.angle_beta   90.00
_cell.angle_gamma   90.00
#
_symmetry.space_group_name_H-M   'P 1'
#
loop_
_entity.id
_entity.type
_entity.pdbx_description
1 polymer ?
#
loop_
_entity_poly.entity_id
_entity_poly.type
_entity_poly.pdbx_seq_one_letter_code
_entity_poly.pdbx_strand_id
1 'polypeptide(L)'
;PDELWVVARSGDKLRALKEELPVPVRALPYDLTKQESLCAIAALLAEEQPDVRILVNAGGYGKFERFEAIAEEDTAGMLDLNCRALTLLMRAVLPYCSAGSIIVNIASVAAFQPVPYGAEYAATKAYVLALSRAVGRELRSEKVRVLAVCPYWTKTDFFGRANKEGVITHFDCMYDPAFIARKTFAAMKKKR
;
A
#
# COMPACT_ATOMS: atom_id res chain seq x y z
N PRO A 1 -4.49 -1.39 -18.83
CA PRO A 1 -3.04 -1.35 -18.84
C PRO A 1 -2.50 -2.36 -19.84
N ASP A 2 -1.37 -2.07 -20.46
CA ASP A 2 -0.72 -2.98 -21.40
C ASP A 2 0.00 -4.11 -20.65
N GLU A 3 0.49 -3.83 -19.45
CA GLU A 3 1.11 -4.79 -18.54
C GLU A 3 0.79 -4.41 -17.06
N LEU A 4 0.74 -5.40 -16.19
CA LEU A 4 0.58 -5.25 -14.75
C LEU A 4 1.79 -5.86 -14.02
N TRP A 5 2.54 -5.05 -13.28
CA TRP A 5 3.60 -5.54 -12.40
C TRP A 5 3.02 -5.76 -11.00
N VAL A 6 3.15 -6.98 -10.49
CA VAL A 6 2.62 -7.34 -9.17
C VAL A 6 3.74 -7.80 -8.27
N VAL A 7 3.90 -7.11 -7.14
CA VAL A 7 4.96 -7.37 -6.16
C VAL A 7 4.35 -7.95 -4.89
N ALA A 8 4.76 -9.15 -4.51
CA ALA A 8 4.40 -9.78 -3.24
C ALA A 8 5.41 -10.89 -2.89
N ARG A 9 5.44 -11.31 -1.62
CA ARG A 9 6.34 -12.37 -1.15
C ARG A 9 5.97 -13.76 -1.66
N SER A 10 4.68 -14.02 -1.86
CA SER A 10 4.16 -15.34 -2.25
C SER A 10 4.19 -15.50 -3.77
N GLY A 11 5.22 -16.17 -4.29
CA GLY A 11 5.33 -16.49 -5.71
C GLY A 11 4.17 -17.32 -6.24
N ASP A 12 3.62 -18.25 -5.43
CA ASP A 12 2.47 -19.08 -5.82
C ASP A 12 1.22 -18.24 -6.07
N LYS A 13 0.91 -17.30 -5.15
CA LYS A 13 -0.23 -16.39 -5.32
C LYS A 13 -0.05 -15.47 -6.52
N LEU A 14 1.19 -15.06 -6.83
CA LEU A 14 1.49 -14.26 -8.01
C LEU A 14 1.31 -15.07 -9.29
N ARG A 15 1.68 -16.35 -9.31
CA ARG A 15 1.46 -17.25 -10.45
C ARG A 15 -0.02 -17.46 -10.71
N ALA A 16 -0.80 -17.77 -9.68
CA ALA A 16 -2.26 -17.92 -9.81
C ALA A 16 -2.90 -16.63 -10.36
N LEU A 17 -2.52 -15.47 -9.88
CA LEU A 17 -3.02 -14.20 -10.38
C LEU A 17 -2.68 -13.95 -11.85
N LYS A 18 -1.48 -14.37 -12.28
CA LYS A 18 -1.06 -14.26 -13.69
C LYS A 18 -1.94 -15.12 -14.61
N GLU A 19 -2.37 -16.28 -14.14
CA GLU A 19 -3.26 -17.18 -14.92
C GLU A 19 -4.73 -16.67 -14.95
N GLU A 20 -5.15 -15.96 -13.89
CA GLU A 20 -6.52 -15.46 -13.74
C GLU A 20 -6.79 -14.18 -14.54
N LEU A 21 -5.78 -13.31 -14.70
CA LEU A 21 -5.98 -11.99 -15.29
C LEU A 21 -5.84 -11.99 -16.82
N PRO A 22 -6.74 -11.29 -17.54
CA PRO A 22 -6.74 -11.23 -19.01
C PRO A 22 -5.69 -10.26 -19.60
N VAL A 23 -4.74 -9.80 -18.79
CA VAL A 23 -3.68 -8.86 -19.18
C VAL A 23 -2.32 -9.46 -18.84
N PRO A 24 -1.25 -9.12 -19.56
CA PRO A 24 0.10 -9.54 -19.20
C PRO A 24 0.44 -9.16 -17.75
N VAL A 25 0.90 -10.13 -16.96
CA VAL A 25 1.30 -9.92 -15.56
C VAL A 25 2.77 -10.27 -15.40
N ARG A 26 3.54 -9.31 -14.94
CA ARG A 26 4.91 -9.52 -14.46
C ARG A 26 4.88 -9.77 -12.97
N ALA A 27 5.10 -11.01 -12.59
CA ALA A 27 5.16 -11.43 -11.19
C ALA A 27 6.55 -11.17 -10.60
N LEU A 28 6.61 -10.37 -9.56
CA LEU A 28 7.84 -9.98 -8.86
C LEU A 28 7.79 -10.49 -7.42
N PRO A 29 8.36 -11.68 -7.14
CA PRO A 29 8.29 -12.31 -5.81
C PRO A 29 9.31 -11.68 -4.85
N TYR A 30 9.10 -10.41 -4.49
CA TYR A 30 9.98 -9.63 -3.64
C TYR A 30 9.37 -9.34 -2.27
N ASP A 31 10.21 -9.33 -1.24
CA ASP A 31 9.88 -8.81 0.08
C ASP A 31 10.24 -7.33 0.15
N LEU A 32 9.24 -6.48 0.18
CA LEU A 32 9.40 -5.02 0.20
C LEU A 32 10.06 -4.48 1.48
N THR A 33 10.18 -5.29 2.54
CA THR A 33 10.95 -4.91 3.74
C THR A 33 12.45 -4.99 3.51
N LYS A 34 12.90 -5.66 2.43
CA LYS A 34 14.31 -5.86 2.11
C LYS A 34 14.80 -4.80 1.15
N GLN A 35 15.97 -4.23 1.44
CA GLN A 35 16.59 -3.20 0.60
C GLN A 35 16.91 -3.74 -0.80
N GLU A 36 17.38 -4.99 -0.89
CA GLU A 36 17.72 -5.65 -2.15
C GLU A 36 16.51 -5.74 -3.09
N SER A 37 15.33 -6.01 -2.54
CA SER A 37 14.07 -6.04 -3.31
C SER A 37 13.71 -4.69 -3.89
N LEU A 38 13.86 -3.62 -3.12
CA LEU A 38 13.61 -2.26 -3.57
C LEU A 38 14.63 -1.82 -4.64
N CYS A 39 15.91 -2.19 -4.47
CA CYS A 39 16.95 -1.96 -5.46
C CYS A 39 16.67 -2.73 -6.76
N ALA A 40 16.23 -3.99 -6.67
CA ALA A 40 15.88 -4.79 -7.85
C ALA A 40 14.70 -4.17 -8.65
N ILE A 41 13.67 -3.67 -7.95
CA ILE A 41 12.55 -2.97 -8.60
C ILE A 41 13.04 -1.69 -9.26
N ALA A 42 13.89 -0.91 -8.59
CA ALA A 42 14.43 0.32 -9.16
C ALA A 42 15.30 0.05 -10.40
N ALA A 43 16.12 -1.02 -10.37
CA ALA A 43 16.92 -1.45 -11.52
C ALA A 43 16.03 -1.86 -12.70
N LEU A 44 14.98 -2.63 -12.44
CA LEU A 44 14.02 -3.04 -13.46
C LEU A 44 13.29 -1.85 -14.09
N LEU A 45 12.88 -0.86 -13.28
CA LEU A 45 12.30 0.39 -13.80
C LEU A 45 13.29 1.16 -14.68
N ALA A 46 14.58 1.19 -14.30
CA ALA A 46 15.61 1.85 -15.07
C ALA A 46 15.92 1.14 -16.41
N GLU A 47 15.84 -0.18 -16.43
CA GLU A 47 16.04 -0.99 -17.64
C GLU A 47 14.86 -0.88 -18.62
N GLU A 48 13.64 -1.04 -18.11
CA GLU A 48 12.42 -1.11 -18.94
C GLU A 48 11.85 0.26 -19.34
N GLN A 49 12.19 1.33 -18.62
CA GLN A 49 11.70 2.70 -18.86
C GLN A 49 10.17 2.78 -19.10
N PRO A 50 9.33 2.16 -18.24
CA PRO A 50 7.89 2.09 -18.49
C PRO A 50 7.20 3.45 -18.35
N ASP A 51 6.10 3.71 -19.07
CA ASP A 51 5.16 4.78 -18.73
C ASP A 51 4.21 4.31 -17.61
N VAL A 52 4.54 4.61 -16.37
CA VAL A 52 3.75 4.16 -15.20
C VAL A 52 2.49 4.99 -15.06
N ARG A 53 1.37 4.42 -15.47
CA ARG A 53 0.05 5.09 -15.40
C ARG A 53 -0.58 5.00 -14.02
N ILE A 54 -0.35 3.90 -13.31
CA ILE A 54 -0.93 3.68 -11.98
C ILE A 54 0.08 2.95 -11.10
N LEU A 55 0.39 3.51 -9.93
CA LEU A 55 1.05 2.82 -8.83
C LEU A 55 0.03 2.59 -7.71
N VAL A 56 -0.08 1.36 -7.19
CA VAL A 56 -0.91 1.04 -6.02
C VAL A 56 -0.04 0.48 -4.91
N ASN A 57 0.19 1.25 -3.87
CA ASN A 57 0.85 0.82 -2.64
C ASN A 57 -0.20 0.25 -1.67
N ALA A 58 -0.45 -1.06 -1.78
CA ALA A 58 -1.41 -1.79 -0.96
C ALA A 58 -0.75 -2.71 0.08
N GLY A 59 0.58 -2.87 0.04
CA GLY A 59 1.33 -3.63 1.02
C GLY A 59 1.29 -2.95 2.38
N GLY A 60 1.05 -3.74 3.43
CA GLY A 60 1.04 -3.25 4.81
C GLY A 60 0.47 -4.28 5.77
N TYR A 61 0.85 -4.16 7.03
CA TYR A 61 0.25 -4.95 8.12
C TYR A 61 0.21 -4.12 9.40
N GLY A 62 -0.45 -4.65 10.42
CA GLY A 62 -0.50 -4.07 11.75
C GLY A 62 -0.45 -5.14 12.82
N LYS A 63 -0.22 -4.70 14.05
CA LYS A 63 -0.37 -5.47 15.29
C LYS A 63 -1.29 -4.71 16.22
N PHE A 64 -2.18 -5.44 16.87
CA PHE A 64 -3.09 -4.91 17.90
C PHE A 64 -2.77 -5.60 19.21
N GLU A 65 -2.04 -4.88 20.04
CA GLU A 65 -1.55 -5.34 21.33
C GLU A 65 -1.20 -4.14 22.20
N ARG A 66 -0.92 -4.37 23.50
CA ARG A 66 -0.32 -3.32 24.34
C ARG A 66 1.01 -2.90 23.75
N PHE A 67 1.29 -1.59 23.74
CA PHE A 67 2.46 -1.03 23.07
C PHE A 67 3.77 -1.72 23.48
N GLU A 68 3.93 -1.94 24.80
CA GLU A 68 5.12 -2.56 25.38
C GLU A 68 5.25 -4.08 25.08
N ALA A 69 4.19 -4.71 24.60
CA ALA A 69 4.16 -6.15 24.31
C ALA A 69 4.40 -6.47 22.82
N ILE A 70 4.34 -5.45 21.95
CA ILE A 70 4.64 -5.65 20.51
C ILE A 70 6.13 -5.97 20.37
N ALA A 71 6.45 -7.08 19.68
CA ALA A 71 7.82 -7.48 19.43
C ALA A 71 8.57 -6.44 18.59
N GLU A 72 9.86 -6.24 18.86
CA GLU A 72 10.70 -5.28 18.14
C GLU A 72 10.72 -5.54 16.63
N GLU A 73 10.71 -6.82 16.22
CA GLU A 73 10.68 -7.23 14.80
C GLU A 73 9.37 -6.81 14.14
N ASP A 74 8.23 -6.89 14.85
CA ASP A 74 6.94 -6.44 14.34
C ASP A 74 6.90 -4.92 14.22
N THR A 75 7.44 -4.19 15.20
CA THR A 75 7.60 -2.73 15.16
C THR A 75 8.44 -2.29 13.96
N ALA A 76 9.64 -2.84 13.83
CA ALA A 76 10.54 -2.56 12.71
C ALA A 76 9.88 -2.91 11.37
N GLY A 77 9.27 -4.08 11.29
CA GLY A 77 8.61 -4.56 10.07
C GLY A 77 7.39 -3.70 9.66
N MET A 78 6.60 -3.18 10.61
CA MET A 78 5.53 -2.22 10.31
C MET A 78 6.08 -0.92 9.73
N LEU A 79 7.14 -0.36 10.32
CA LEU A 79 7.80 0.83 9.80
C LEU A 79 8.42 0.60 8.43
N ASP A 80 9.10 -0.53 8.26
CA ASP A 80 9.73 -0.90 7.00
C ASP A 80 8.72 -1.07 5.86
N LEU A 81 7.64 -1.82 6.08
CA LEU A 81 6.66 -2.09 5.02
C LEU A 81 5.72 -0.90 4.80
N ASN A 82 5.11 -0.38 5.89
CA ASN A 82 4.05 0.61 5.75
C ASN A 82 4.59 2.01 5.42
N CYS A 83 5.83 2.34 5.82
CA CYS A 83 6.40 3.68 5.64
C CYS A 83 7.57 3.67 4.66
N ARG A 84 8.68 2.99 4.99
CA ARG A 84 9.91 3.04 4.21
C ARG A 84 9.72 2.48 2.79
N ALA A 85 9.18 1.28 2.66
CA ALA A 85 8.97 0.65 1.35
C ALA A 85 8.04 1.48 0.47
N LEU A 86 6.90 1.92 1.00
CA LEU A 86 5.95 2.78 0.28
C LEU A 86 6.64 4.06 -0.22
N THR A 87 7.40 4.73 0.63
CA THR A 87 8.11 5.97 0.27
C THR A 87 9.14 5.73 -0.82
N LEU A 88 9.95 4.68 -0.68
CA LEU A 88 11.00 4.38 -1.65
C LEU A 88 10.43 3.91 -3.00
N LEU A 89 9.33 3.15 -3.01
CA LEU A 89 8.62 2.79 -4.24
C LEU A 89 8.03 4.01 -4.93
N MET A 90 7.41 4.93 -4.20
CA MET A 90 6.94 6.19 -4.79
C MET A 90 8.09 6.95 -5.45
N ARG A 91 9.23 7.12 -4.74
CA ARG A 91 10.39 7.81 -5.28
C ARG A 91 10.97 7.12 -6.52
N ALA A 92 11.07 5.79 -6.51
CA ALA A 92 11.59 5.01 -7.63
C ALA A 92 10.69 5.09 -8.88
N VAL A 93 9.36 5.16 -8.69
CA VAL A 93 8.38 5.17 -9.78
C VAL A 93 8.14 6.58 -10.35
N LEU A 94 8.30 7.63 -9.55
CA LEU A 94 7.99 9.01 -9.97
C LEU A 94 8.65 9.44 -11.28
N PRO A 95 9.95 9.14 -11.56
CA PRO A 95 10.57 9.50 -12.83
C PRO A 95 9.91 8.90 -14.08
N TYR A 96 9.13 7.83 -13.89
CA TYR A 96 8.43 7.10 -14.95
C TYR A 96 6.94 7.44 -15.03
N CYS A 97 6.48 8.41 -14.22
CA CYS A 97 5.11 8.92 -14.27
C CYS A 97 5.00 10.04 -15.31
N SER A 98 3.89 10.07 -16.03
CA SER A 98 3.55 11.12 -16.97
C SER A 98 2.25 11.84 -16.56
N ALA A 99 1.92 12.93 -17.24
CA ALA A 99 0.68 13.66 -16.97
C ALA A 99 -0.55 12.73 -17.06
N GLY A 100 -1.32 12.69 -15.99
CA GLY A 100 -2.47 11.80 -15.82
C GLY A 100 -2.16 10.52 -15.04
N SER A 101 -0.90 10.25 -14.68
CA SER A 101 -0.54 9.15 -13.77
C SER A 101 -1.15 9.33 -12.39
N ILE A 102 -1.43 8.21 -11.72
CA ILE A 102 -2.08 8.20 -10.41
C ILE A 102 -1.31 7.28 -9.48
N ILE A 103 -0.91 7.79 -8.32
CA ILE A 103 -0.37 7.01 -7.22
C ILE A 103 -1.47 6.81 -6.18
N VAL A 104 -1.77 5.58 -5.83
CA VAL A 104 -2.77 5.20 -4.82
C VAL A 104 -2.04 4.60 -3.62
N ASN A 105 -2.17 5.23 -2.48
CA ASN A 105 -1.61 4.75 -1.22
C ASN A 105 -2.73 4.29 -0.29
N ILE A 106 -2.67 3.05 0.18
CA ILE A 106 -3.66 2.52 1.13
C ILE A 106 -3.25 2.91 2.56
N ALA A 107 -3.88 3.97 3.05
CA ALA A 107 -3.82 4.39 4.44
C ALA A 107 -4.85 3.63 5.30
N SER A 108 -5.56 4.28 6.19
CA SER A 108 -6.64 3.74 7.02
C SER A 108 -7.40 4.89 7.67
N VAL A 109 -8.62 4.66 8.15
CA VAL A 109 -9.30 5.59 9.08
C VAL A 109 -8.50 5.77 10.39
N ALA A 110 -7.70 4.80 10.78
CA ALA A 110 -6.75 4.91 11.90
C ALA A 110 -5.74 6.06 11.73
N ALA A 111 -5.56 6.59 10.52
CA ALA A 111 -4.69 7.73 10.26
C ALA A 111 -5.21 9.06 10.85
N PHE A 112 -6.47 9.13 11.26
CA PHE A 112 -7.11 10.37 11.70
C PHE A 112 -7.23 10.52 13.22
N GLN A 113 -6.89 9.48 13.99
CA GLN A 113 -7.06 9.47 15.43
C GLN A 113 -6.09 8.51 16.12
N PRO A 114 -5.77 8.72 17.41
CA PRO A 114 -5.10 7.71 18.22
C PRO A 114 -5.94 6.44 18.31
N VAL A 115 -5.27 5.29 18.20
CA VAL A 115 -5.92 3.98 18.33
C VAL A 115 -5.22 3.21 19.46
N PRO A 116 -5.80 3.13 20.67
CA PRO A 116 -5.28 2.26 21.72
C PRO A 116 -5.11 0.83 21.23
N TYR A 117 -4.06 0.16 21.66
CA TYR A 117 -3.64 -1.18 21.21
C TYR A 117 -3.25 -1.29 19.73
N GLY A 118 -3.38 -0.23 18.96
CA GLY A 118 -2.96 -0.13 17.57
C GLY A 118 -2.12 1.11 17.30
N ALA A 119 -1.40 1.62 18.31
CA ALA A 119 -0.71 2.90 18.28
C ALA A 119 0.29 3.00 17.13
N GLU A 120 1.16 2.01 16.98
CA GLU A 120 2.18 1.98 15.93
C GLU A 120 1.55 1.88 14.53
N TYR A 121 0.55 0.99 14.37
CA TYR A 121 -0.18 0.89 13.12
C TYR A 121 -0.83 2.22 12.74
N ALA A 122 -1.54 2.85 13.67
CA ALA A 122 -2.18 4.15 13.44
C ALA A 122 -1.15 5.23 13.06
N ALA A 123 0.01 5.27 13.73
CA ALA A 123 1.10 6.18 13.42
C ALA A 123 1.64 5.95 11.99
N THR A 124 1.85 4.69 11.58
CA THR A 124 2.27 4.41 10.20
C THR A 124 1.23 4.85 9.16
N LYS A 125 -0.06 4.70 9.45
CA LYS A 125 -1.14 5.13 8.55
C LYS A 125 -1.33 6.65 8.52
N ALA A 126 -1.05 7.35 9.63
CA ALA A 126 -0.97 8.80 9.68
C ALA A 126 0.21 9.32 8.81
N TYR A 127 1.37 8.66 8.89
CA TYR A 127 2.50 8.94 8.00
C TYR A 127 2.09 8.82 6.52
N VAL A 128 1.46 7.72 6.13
CA VAL A 128 1.02 7.49 4.73
C VAL A 128 0.06 8.59 4.27
N LEU A 129 -0.89 8.97 5.12
CA LEU A 129 -1.88 10.02 4.80
C LEU A 129 -1.20 11.38 4.62
N ALA A 130 -0.32 11.77 5.55
CA ALA A 130 0.41 13.04 5.51
C ALA A 130 1.31 13.12 4.28
N LEU A 131 2.12 12.08 4.04
CA LEU A 131 3.01 11.97 2.88
C LEU A 131 2.20 12.08 1.56
N SER A 132 1.11 11.33 1.43
CA SER A 132 0.29 11.34 0.22
C SER A 132 -0.28 12.73 -0.09
N ARG A 133 -0.71 13.46 0.94
CA ARG A 133 -1.24 14.82 0.80
C ARG A 133 -0.17 15.82 0.39
N ALA A 134 1.02 15.75 1.00
CA ALA A 134 2.13 16.64 0.70
C ALA A 134 2.63 16.42 -0.73
N VAL A 135 3.01 15.17 -1.07
CA VAL A 135 3.51 14.82 -2.40
C VAL A 135 2.47 15.10 -3.50
N GLY A 136 1.18 14.85 -3.22
CA GLY A 136 0.12 15.18 -4.17
C GLY A 136 -0.03 16.69 -4.45
N ARG A 137 0.38 17.55 -3.52
CA ARG A 137 0.47 19.00 -3.75
C ARG A 137 1.69 19.38 -4.59
N GLU A 138 2.84 18.77 -4.31
CA GLU A 138 4.09 19.01 -5.05
C GLU A 138 3.95 18.63 -6.53
N LEU A 139 3.33 17.47 -6.81
CA LEU A 139 3.17 16.93 -8.17
C LEU A 139 2.00 17.53 -8.97
N ARG A 140 1.31 18.53 -8.44
CA ARG A 140 0.13 19.13 -9.10
C ARG A 140 0.47 19.78 -10.44
N SER A 141 1.59 20.45 -10.53
CA SER A 141 2.06 21.09 -11.77
C SER A 141 2.38 20.06 -12.85
N GLU A 142 2.82 18.87 -12.47
CA GLU A 142 3.15 17.76 -13.37
C GLU A 142 1.92 16.95 -13.79
N LYS A 143 0.74 17.30 -13.24
CA LYS A 143 -0.53 16.59 -13.47
C LYS A 143 -0.49 15.11 -13.05
N VAL A 144 0.38 14.76 -12.11
CA VAL A 144 0.43 13.47 -11.42
C VAL A 144 -0.40 13.58 -10.14
N ARG A 145 -1.31 12.64 -9.93
CA ARG A 145 -2.19 12.64 -8.75
C ARG A 145 -1.75 11.63 -7.72
N VAL A 146 -1.84 12.00 -6.45
CA VAL A 146 -1.66 11.05 -5.34
C VAL A 146 -2.98 10.95 -4.57
N LEU A 147 -3.49 9.73 -4.43
CA LEU A 147 -4.74 9.41 -3.75
C LEU A 147 -4.44 8.58 -2.49
N ALA A 148 -4.73 9.13 -1.31
CA ALA A 148 -4.77 8.36 -0.07
C ALA A 148 -6.15 7.73 0.10
N VAL A 149 -6.22 6.42 0.13
CA VAL A 149 -7.44 5.66 0.41
C VAL A 149 -7.41 5.27 1.89
N CYS A 150 -8.45 5.64 2.63
CA CYS A 150 -8.54 5.41 4.07
C CYS A 150 -9.71 4.45 4.38
N PRO A 151 -9.52 3.13 4.18
CA PRO A 151 -10.57 2.17 4.47
C PRO A 151 -10.89 2.12 5.96
N TYR A 152 -12.14 1.81 6.25
CA TYR A 152 -12.57 1.30 7.56
C TYR A 152 -12.29 -0.22 7.64
N TRP A 153 -12.80 -0.90 8.66
CA TRP A 153 -12.65 -2.33 8.80
C TRP A 153 -13.02 -3.06 7.49
N THR A 154 -12.12 -3.88 6.98
CA THR A 154 -12.29 -4.55 5.68
C THR A 154 -12.06 -6.05 5.86
N LYS A 155 -12.93 -6.89 5.30
CA LYS A 155 -12.88 -8.36 5.39
C LYS A 155 -11.69 -8.90 4.61
N THR A 156 -10.54 -9.02 5.27
CA THR A 156 -9.29 -9.54 4.73
C THR A 156 -8.56 -10.35 5.78
N ASP A 157 -7.50 -11.05 5.39
CA ASP A 157 -6.61 -11.77 6.31
C ASP A 157 -5.86 -10.85 7.31
N PHE A 158 -6.02 -9.53 7.16
CA PHE A 158 -5.35 -8.53 8.01
C PHE A 158 -5.64 -8.75 9.49
N PHE A 159 -6.92 -8.93 9.85
CA PHE A 159 -7.32 -9.09 11.25
C PHE A 159 -6.81 -10.37 11.89
N GLY A 160 -6.86 -11.48 11.18
CA GLY A 160 -6.34 -12.74 11.69
C GLY A 160 -4.85 -12.72 12.00
N ARG A 161 -4.12 -11.77 11.38
CA ARG A 161 -2.69 -11.56 11.64
C ARG A 161 -2.43 -10.46 12.65
N ALA A 162 -3.21 -9.39 12.61
CA ALA A 162 -3.01 -8.21 13.44
C ALA A 162 -3.49 -8.40 14.87
N ASN A 163 -4.58 -9.12 15.08
CA ASN A 163 -5.27 -9.26 16.37
C ASN A 163 -5.22 -10.70 16.89
N LYS A 164 -4.04 -11.32 16.90
CA LYS A 164 -3.87 -12.71 17.38
C LYS A 164 -4.30 -12.88 18.83
N GLU A 165 -4.01 -11.90 19.67
CA GLU A 165 -4.32 -11.92 21.10
C GLU A 165 -5.77 -11.51 21.41
N GLY A 166 -6.57 -11.20 20.39
CA GLY A 166 -7.99 -10.87 20.57
C GLY A 166 -8.26 -9.59 21.34
N VAL A 167 -7.33 -8.64 21.33
CA VAL A 167 -7.43 -7.38 22.10
C VAL A 167 -8.55 -6.48 21.57
N ILE A 168 -8.79 -6.51 20.27
CA ILE A 168 -9.94 -5.85 19.65
C ILE A 168 -11.04 -6.88 19.50
N THR A 169 -12.12 -6.72 20.27
CA THR A 169 -13.23 -7.68 20.36
C THR A 169 -14.50 -7.22 19.63
N HIS A 170 -14.55 -5.98 19.19
CA HIS A 170 -15.74 -5.40 18.58
C HIS A 170 -15.44 -4.74 17.22
N PHE A 171 -16.24 -5.12 16.22
CA PHE A 171 -16.18 -4.57 14.87
C PHE A 171 -17.60 -4.18 14.44
N ASP A 172 -17.90 -2.89 14.40
CA ASP A 172 -19.24 -2.39 14.08
C ASP A 172 -19.68 -2.76 12.66
N CYS A 173 -18.77 -2.65 11.70
CA CYS A 173 -19.05 -2.92 10.31
C CYS A 173 -17.76 -3.30 9.58
N MET A 174 -17.80 -4.37 8.80
CA MET A 174 -16.69 -4.77 7.93
C MET A 174 -17.09 -4.67 6.47
N TYR A 175 -16.36 -3.88 5.71
CA TYR A 175 -16.59 -3.72 4.27
C TYR A 175 -15.94 -4.84 3.46
N ASP A 176 -16.56 -5.15 2.33
CA ASP A 176 -15.99 -6.04 1.32
C ASP A 176 -14.80 -5.36 0.61
N PRO A 177 -13.65 -6.04 0.40
CA PRO A 177 -12.52 -5.50 -0.35
C PRO A 177 -12.90 -5.00 -1.74
N ALA A 178 -13.81 -5.68 -2.45
CA ALA A 178 -14.29 -5.27 -3.76
C ALA A 178 -15.06 -3.94 -3.71
N PHE A 179 -15.77 -3.66 -2.61
CA PHE A 179 -16.40 -2.35 -2.42
C PHE A 179 -15.35 -1.25 -2.33
N ILE A 180 -14.29 -1.45 -1.53
CA ILE A 180 -13.19 -0.48 -1.40
C ILE A 180 -12.52 -0.26 -2.76
N ALA A 181 -12.21 -1.34 -3.48
CA ALA A 181 -11.62 -1.26 -4.82
C ALA A 181 -12.52 -0.44 -5.77
N ARG A 182 -13.82 -0.74 -5.88
CA ARG A 182 -14.76 0.01 -6.73
C ARG A 182 -14.79 1.50 -6.38
N LYS A 183 -14.81 1.85 -5.08
CA LYS A 183 -14.79 3.27 -4.63
C LYS A 183 -13.47 3.95 -4.97
N THR A 184 -12.35 3.24 -4.85
CA THR A 184 -11.03 3.73 -5.24
C THR A 184 -10.97 4.02 -6.74
N PHE A 185 -11.39 3.08 -7.59
CA PHE A 185 -11.46 3.29 -9.03
C PHE A 185 -12.39 4.44 -9.41
N ALA A 186 -13.54 4.58 -8.75
CA ALA A 186 -14.43 5.72 -8.97
C ALA A 186 -13.78 7.06 -8.61
N ALA A 187 -12.97 7.09 -7.54
CA ALA A 187 -12.21 8.28 -7.14
C ALA A 187 -11.07 8.60 -8.14
N MET A 188 -10.41 7.57 -8.68
CA MET A 188 -9.37 7.73 -9.70
C MET A 188 -9.93 8.35 -11.00
N LYS A 189 -11.18 8.03 -11.38
CA LYS A 189 -11.83 8.58 -12.59
C LYS A 189 -12.28 10.03 -12.44
N LYS A 190 -12.44 10.55 -11.23
CA LYS A 190 -12.84 11.95 -11.02
C LYS A 190 -11.71 12.88 -11.45
N LYS A 191 -11.95 13.70 -12.48
CA LYS A 191 -11.07 14.82 -12.83
C LYS A 191 -11.20 15.87 -11.73
N ARG A 192 -10.16 16.12 -10.96
CA ARG A 192 -10.09 17.23 -9.99
C ARG A 192 -8.84 18.06 -10.29
#